data_5fb88926d9e1060822292092f1150072
#
_entry.id   5fb88926d9e1060822292092f1150072
#
_cell.length_a   1.000
_cell.length_b   1.000
_cell.length_c   1.000
_cell.angle_alpha   90.00
_cell.angle_beta   90.00
_cell.angle_gamma   90.00
#
_symmetry.space_group_name_H-M   'P 1'
#
loop_
_entity.id
_entity.type
_entity.pdbx_description
1 polymer ?
#
loop_
_entity_poly.entity_id
_entity_poly.type
_entity_poly.pdbx_seq_one_letter_code
_entity_poly.pdbx_strand_id
1 'polypeptide(L)'
;MSQQNLTAQPKAKTPGAAPAAAAPTAAAPAPAAPAPAPAAPGPKKNVALTPYQERLTTFKQTLERMAPQLARALPEHMNPKRLMRICLTSVQKVPDLLLCTRETLFGCIVQAAQLGLEPDGMLGHAYLIPFKNKSKGVTECQLIIGYKGFLKLARQSGEVSSIEAFVGHAKDKFDVAYGMDARLLHVPAYPPIDPENGV
;
A
#
# COMPACT_ATOMS: atom_id res chain seq x y z
N MET A 1 -43.92 -39.34 26.80
CA MET A 1 -44.75 -38.55 27.70
C MET A 1 -44.20 -37.12 27.72
N SER A 2 -44.93 -36.29 27.05
CA SER A 2 -45.49 -34.95 27.40
C SER A 2 -44.46 -33.85 27.26
N GLN A 3 -44.53 -33.07 26.19
CA GLN A 3 -45.42 -31.96 25.79
C GLN A 3 -45.15 -30.63 26.51
N GLN A 4 -44.86 -29.65 25.64
CA GLN A 4 -45.47 -28.29 25.57
C GLN A 4 -44.92 -27.24 26.56
N ASN A 5 -44.58 -26.05 26.12
CA ASN A 5 -45.33 -24.90 25.58
C ASN A 5 -44.35 -23.82 25.22
N LEU A 6 -44.31 -23.20 24.08
CA LEU A 6 -45.17 -22.19 23.43
C LEU A 6 -45.46 -20.89 24.22
N THR A 7 -45.24 -19.81 23.46
CA THR A 7 -45.76 -18.42 23.64
C THR A 7 -44.85 -17.48 24.45
N ALA A 8 -44.61 -16.22 24.08
CA ALA A 8 -45.34 -15.27 23.26
C ALA A 8 -44.46 -14.06 22.89
N GLN A 9 -44.65 -13.53 21.72
CA GLN A 9 -44.34 -12.14 21.37
C GLN A 9 -45.31 -11.20 22.04
N PRO A 10 -44.98 -9.93 22.22
CA PRO A 10 -45.98 -8.88 22.02
C PRO A 10 -45.62 -7.86 20.98
N LYS A 11 -46.67 -7.58 20.27
CA LYS A 11 -46.98 -6.67 19.21
C LYS A 11 -46.61 -5.20 19.43
N ALA A 12 -46.44 -4.57 18.30
CA ALA A 12 -46.51 -3.19 17.95
C ALA A 12 -47.49 -2.27 18.71
N LYS A 13 -47.08 -0.99 18.78
CA LYS A 13 -48.00 0.11 18.91
C LYS A 13 -47.47 1.33 18.09
N THR A 14 -48.09 1.58 16.97
CA THR A 14 -48.23 2.91 16.37
C THR A 14 -49.49 3.53 17.00
N PRO A 15 -49.52 4.82 17.28
CA PRO A 15 -50.37 5.77 16.54
C PRO A 15 -49.72 7.16 16.49
N GLY A 16 -49.97 8.01 15.61
CA GLY A 16 -51.15 8.66 15.19
C GLY A 16 -50.82 9.78 14.19
N ALA A 17 -51.76 10.00 13.35
CA ALA A 17 -51.79 10.91 12.21
C ALA A 17 -52.02 12.38 12.58
N ALA A 18 -51.38 13.25 11.78
CA ALA A 18 -51.82 14.51 11.19
C ALA A 18 -52.29 15.69 12.08
N PRO A 19 -52.23 16.96 11.65
CA PRO A 19 -52.86 17.41 10.42
C PRO A 19 -52.05 18.40 9.54
N ALA A 20 -52.57 18.52 8.33
CA ALA A 20 -52.15 19.42 7.28
C ALA A 20 -52.36 20.91 7.65
N ALA A 21 -51.45 21.76 7.20
CA ALA A 21 -51.69 23.18 7.01
C ALA A 21 -50.99 23.70 5.75
N ALA A 22 -51.80 24.06 4.80
CA ALA A 22 -51.72 25.14 3.84
C ALA A 22 -50.40 25.47 3.13
N ALA A 23 -50.43 25.24 1.83
CA ALA A 23 -49.53 25.84 0.85
C ALA A 23 -49.83 27.35 0.67
N PRO A 24 -48.84 28.17 0.37
CA PRO A 24 -49.02 29.36 -0.43
C PRO A 24 -48.40 29.20 -1.82
N THR A 25 -49.20 29.50 -2.75
CA THR A 25 -49.14 29.82 -4.15
C THR A 25 -47.78 30.13 -4.76
N ALA A 26 -47.52 29.42 -5.83
CA ALA A 26 -46.41 29.61 -6.74
C ALA A 26 -46.37 31.01 -7.37
N ALA A 27 -45.23 31.66 -7.26
CA ALA A 27 -44.84 32.74 -8.16
C ALA A 27 -43.98 32.17 -9.28
N ALA A 28 -44.35 32.46 -10.52
CA ALA A 28 -43.63 32.03 -11.72
C ALA A 28 -42.23 32.60 -11.78
N PRO A 29 -41.20 31.81 -12.19
CA PRO A 29 -39.87 32.33 -12.41
C PRO A 29 -39.78 33.12 -13.72
N ALA A 30 -39.17 34.30 -13.65
CA ALA A 30 -38.78 35.11 -14.79
C ALA A 30 -37.78 34.35 -15.69
N PRO A 31 -37.72 34.66 -17.00
CA PRO A 31 -36.86 33.97 -17.94
C PRO A 31 -35.38 34.23 -17.61
N ALA A 32 -34.65 33.17 -17.45
CA ALA A 32 -33.20 33.16 -17.20
C ALA A 32 -32.46 33.79 -18.39
N ALA A 33 -31.58 34.72 -18.11
CA ALA A 33 -30.61 35.27 -19.06
C ALA A 33 -29.70 34.14 -19.61
N PRO A 34 -29.27 34.21 -20.88
CA PRO A 34 -28.41 33.18 -21.47
C PRO A 34 -27.08 33.13 -20.74
N ALA A 35 -26.68 31.92 -20.37
CA ALA A 35 -25.38 31.64 -19.76
C ALA A 35 -24.25 32.11 -20.66
N PRO A 36 -23.17 32.70 -20.14
CA PRO A 36 -22.00 33.07 -20.95
C PRO A 36 -21.36 31.81 -21.51
N ALA A 37 -21.06 31.85 -22.82
CA ALA A 37 -20.32 30.80 -23.52
C ALA A 37 -19.02 30.44 -22.83
N PRO A 38 -18.59 29.16 -22.86
CA PRO A 38 -17.32 28.75 -22.24
C PRO A 38 -16.19 29.52 -22.93
N ALA A 39 -15.42 30.26 -22.13
CA ALA A 39 -14.25 30.98 -22.58
C ALA A 39 -13.28 29.99 -23.23
N ALA A 40 -12.81 30.30 -24.43
CA ALA A 40 -11.76 29.58 -25.13
C ALA A 40 -10.52 29.43 -24.20
N PRO A 41 -9.82 28.29 -24.24
CA PRO A 41 -8.63 28.10 -23.42
C PRO A 41 -7.59 29.15 -23.83
N GLY A 42 -7.34 30.07 -22.91
CA GLY A 42 -6.30 31.07 -23.06
C GLY A 42 -4.93 30.42 -23.30
N PRO A 43 -3.98 31.15 -23.89
CA PRO A 43 -2.65 30.61 -24.20
C PRO A 43 -2.01 30.04 -22.92
N LYS A 44 -1.59 28.79 -22.99
CA LYS A 44 -0.86 28.12 -21.92
C LYS A 44 0.36 28.97 -21.58
N LYS A 45 0.28 29.74 -20.49
CA LYS A 45 1.45 30.44 -19.93
C LYS A 45 2.54 29.39 -19.76
N ASN A 46 3.70 29.60 -20.37
CA ASN A 46 4.91 28.87 -20.06
C ASN A 46 5.25 29.16 -18.58
N VAL A 47 4.66 28.37 -17.70
CA VAL A 47 5.02 28.38 -16.28
C VAL A 47 6.41 27.79 -16.23
N ALA A 48 7.41 28.59 -15.85
CA ALA A 48 8.74 28.11 -15.58
C ALA A 48 8.61 26.93 -14.61
N LEU A 49 9.06 25.74 -15.03
CA LEU A 49 8.97 24.53 -14.22
C LEU A 49 9.75 24.76 -12.94
N THR A 50 9.17 24.38 -11.80
CA THR A 50 9.93 24.41 -10.54
C THR A 50 11.11 23.42 -10.65
N PRO A 51 12.23 23.64 -9.93
CA PRO A 51 13.38 22.72 -9.95
C PRO A 51 13.01 21.26 -9.66
N TYR A 52 11.96 21.05 -8.90
CA TYR A 52 11.37 19.72 -8.64
C TYR A 52 10.73 19.12 -9.91
N GLN A 53 9.93 19.90 -10.63
CA GLN A 53 9.25 19.44 -11.85
C GLN A 53 10.25 19.11 -12.96
N GLU A 54 11.34 19.86 -13.09
CA GLU A 54 12.42 19.57 -14.02
C GLU A 54 13.10 18.23 -13.71
N ARG A 55 13.43 18.01 -12.43
CA ARG A 55 14.03 16.74 -11.97
C ARG A 55 13.09 15.56 -12.18
N LEU A 56 11.80 15.73 -11.87
CA LEU A 56 10.79 14.70 -12.08
C LEU A 56 10.62 14.36 -13.57
N THR A 57 10.61 15.36 -14.44
CA THR A 57 10.52 15.18 -15.90
C THR A 57 11.75 14.44 -16.42
N THR A 58 12.93 14.83 -15.97
CA THR A 58 14.20 14.17 -16.33
C THR A 58 14.23 12.72 -15.85
N PHE A 59 13.77 12.48 -14.61
CA PHE A 59 13.65 11.12 -14.07
C PHE A 59 12.71 10.26 -14.92
N LYS A 60 11.52 10.78 -15.27
CA LYS A 60 10.54 10.10 -16.12
C LYS A 60 11.12 9.73 -17.47
N GLN A 61 11.75 10.67 -18.15
CA GLN A 61 12.40 10.43 -19.46
C GLN A 61 13.51 9.38 -19.38
N THR A 62 14.32 9.42 -18.31
CA THR A 62 15.37 8.43 -18.11
C THR A 62 14.79 7.05 -17.83
N LEU A 63 13.74 6.97 -17.02
CA LEU A 63 13.04 5.71 -16.71
C LEU A 63 12.43 5.09 -17.98
N GLU A 64 11.84 5.91 -18.86
CA GLU A 64 11.31 5.48 -20.16
C GLU A 64 12.41 4.94 -21.08
N ARG A 65 13.59 5.57 -21.11
CA ARG A 65 14.74 5.07 -21.86
C ARG A 65 15.26 3.74 -21.34
N MET A 66 15.18 3.51 -20.04
CA MET A 66 15.59 2.27 -19.40
C MET A 66 14.52 1.15 -19.45
N ALA A 67 13.32 1.45 -19.94
CA ALA A 67 12.22 0.49 -20.03
C ALA A 67 12.61 -0.86 -20.66
N PRO A 68 13.37 -0.92 -21.80
CA PRO A 68 13.78 -2.18 -22.40
C PRO A 68 14.77 -2.95 -21.53
N GLN A 69 15.65 -2.28 -20.78
CA GLN A 69 16.58 -2.91 -19.85
C GLN A 69 15.85 -3.46 -18.64
N LEU A 70 14.91 -2.69 -18.09
CA LEU A 70 14.06 -3.14 -16.99
C LEU A 70 13.21 -4.35 -17.40
N ALA A 71 12.67 -4.36 -18.63
CA ALA A 71 11.90 -5.50 -19.14
C ALA A 71 12.73 -6.79 -19.22
N ARG A 72 14.02 -6.70 -19.51
CA ARG A 72 14.93 -7.87 -19.52
C ARG A 72 15.33 -8.32 -18.11
N ALA A 73 15.35 -7.41 -17.15
CA ALA A 73 15.72 -7.71 -15.77
C ALA A 73 14.56 -8.28 -14.95
N LEU A 74 13.32 -8.04 -15.38
CA LEU A 74 12.10 -8.46 -14.68
C LEU A 74 11.80 -9.96 -14.87
N PRO A 75 11.37 -10.65 -13.81
CA PRO A 75 10.75 -11.97 -13.93
C PRO A 75 9.50 -11.93 -14.84
N GLU A 76 9.17 -13.04 -15.50
CA GLU A 76 8.05 -13.14 -16.46
C GLU A 76 6.69 -12.73 -15.89
N HIS A 77 6.47 -12.94 -14.59
CA HIS A 77 5.22 -12.60 -13.91
C HIS A 77 5.04 -11.10 -13.63
N MET A 78 6.05 -10.26 -13.89
CA MET A 78 5.99 -8.82 -13.62
C MET A 78 5.90 -7.98 -14.89
N ASN A 79 5.01 -6.96 -14.84
CA ASN A 79 4.82 -6.03 -15.94
C ASN A 79 5.74 -4.81 -15.80
N PRO A 80 6.63 -4.54 -16.78
CA PRO A 80 7.55 -3.40 -16.77
C PRO A 80 6.83 -2.05 -16.64
N LYS A 81 5.68 -1.89 -17.31
CA LYS A 81 4.89 -0.66 -17.24
C LYS A 81 4.35 -0.39 -15.84
N ARG A 82 3.97 -1.46 -15.12
CA ARG A 82 3.52 -1.38 -13.73
C ARG A 82 4.67 -0.93 -12.82
N LEU A 83 5.84 -1.55 -12.94
CA LEU A 83 7.01 -1.19 -12.15
C LEU A 83 7.39 0.29 -12.36
N MET A 84 7.45 0.76 -13.60
CA MET A 84 7.75 2.16 -13.90
C MET A 84 6.76 3.12 -13.23
N ARG A 85 5.46 2.79 -13.25
CA ARG A 85 4.42 3.60 -12.57
C ARG A 85 4.63 3.62 -11.08
N ILE A 86 4.96 2.48 -10.47
CA ILE A 86 5.26 2.37 -9.04
C ILE A 86 6.47 3.22 -8.68
N CYS A 87 7.56 3.15 -9.45
CA CYS A 87 8.76 3.98 -9.24
C CYS A 87 8.44 5.48 -9.31
N LEU A 88 7.63 5.90 -10.29
CA LEU A 88 7.17 7.29 -10.37
C LEU A 88 6.38 7.71 -9.14
N THR A 89 5.47 6.86 -8.68
CA THR A 89 4.67 7.12 -7.47
C THR A 89 5.55 7.18 -6.22
N SER A 90 6.55 6.31 -6.09
CA SER A 90 7.49 6.31 -4.97
C SER A 90 8.32 7.58 -4.91
N VAL A 91 8.79 8.06 -6.06
CA VAL A 91 9.52 9.34 -6.16
C VAL A 91 8.63 10.55 -5.86
N GLN A 92 7.34 10.50 -6.22
CA GLN A 92 6.38 11.54 -5.86
C GLN A 92 6.06 11.56 -4.37
N LYS A 93 6.00 10.39 -3.71
CA LYS A 93 5.80 10.27 -2.26
C LYS A 93 7.01 10.74 -1.45
N VAL A 94 8.20 10.48 -1.97
CA VAL A 94 9.47 10.81 -1.31
C VAL A 94 10.31 11.68 -2.26
N PRO A 95 10.08 13.01 -2.29
CA PRO A 95 10.77 13.93 -3.22
C PRO A 95 12.29 13.94 -3.06
N ASP A 96 12.81 13.62 -1.88
CA ASP A 96 14.24 13.55 -1.59
C ASP A 96 14.96 12.48 -2.41
N LEU A 97 14.25 11.51 -2.97
CA LEU A 97 14.82 10.54 -3.92
C LEU A 97 15.36 11.23 -5.20
N LEU A 98 14.79 12.36 -5.60
CA LEU A 98 15.30 13.16 -6.73
C LEU A 98 16.59 13.91 -6.41
N LEU A 99 17.00 13.96 -5.14
CA LEU A 99 18.28 14.51 -4.72
C LEU A 99 19.40 13.46 -4.74
N CYS A 100 19.03 12.19 -4.83
CA CYS A 100 19.98 11.08 -4.92
C CYS A 100 20.73 11.12 -6.25
N THR A 101 21.94 10.56 -6.26
CA THR A 101 22.68 10.35 -7.49
C THR A 101 21.89 9.43 -8.43
N ARG A 102 21.89 9.76 -9.72
CA ARG A 102 21.13 8.99 -10.72
C ARG A 102 21.51 7.52 -10.72
N GLU A 103 22.81 7.25 -10.62
CA GLU A 103 23.39 5.90 -10.62
C GLU A 103 22.82 5.04 -9.48
N THR A 104 22.81 5.57 -8.25
CA THR A 104 22.31 4.82 -7.10
C THR A 104 20.79 4.63 -7.17
N LEU A 105 20.04 5.66 -7.59
CA LEU A 105 18.59 5.55 -7.70
C LEU A 105 18.17 4.51 -8.75
N PHE A 106 18.73 4.59 -9.95
CA PHE A 106 18.42 3.61 -11.00
C PHE A 106 18.99 2.23 -10.69
N GLY A 107 20.16 2.15 -10.05
CA GLY A 107 20.71 0.89 -9.55
C GLY A 107 19.75 0.17 -8.61
N CYS A 108 19.18 0.88 -7.63
CA CYS A 108 18.16 0.33 -6.72
C CYS A 108 16.90 -0.12 -7.45
N ILE A 109 16.46 0.63 -8.47
CA ILE A 109 15.28 0.25 -9.28
C ILE A 109 15.56 -1.05 -10.05
N VAL A 110 16.74 -1.19 -10.66
CA VAL A 110 17.13 -2.41 -11.37
C VAL A 110 17.25 -3.59 -10.41
N GLN A 111 17.84 -3.41 -9.23
CA GLN A 111 17.91 -4.45 -8.20
C GLN A 111 16.51 -4.89 -7.74
N ALA A 112 15.60 -3.95 -7.50
CA ALA A 112 14.22 -4.28 -7.16
C ALA A 112 13.53 -5.07 -8.30
N ALA A 113 13.78 -4.68 -9.56
CA ALA A 113 13.29 -5.39 -10.74
C ALA A 113 13.80 -6.84 -10.80
N GLN A 114 15.11 -7.05 -10.62
CA GLN A 114 15.73 -8.38 -10.63
C GLN A 114 15.18 -9.30 -9.54
N LEU A 115 14.89 -8.74 -8.36
CA LEU A 115 14.27 -9.48 -7.26
C LEU A 115 12.76 -9.71 -7.44
N GLY A 116 12.14 -9.08 -8.43
CA GLY A 116 10.69 -9.15 -8.61
C GLY A 116 9.92 -8.45 -7.49
N LEU A 117 10.51 -7.42 -6.86
CA LEU A 117 9.90 -6.66 -5.78
C LEU A 117 9.41 -5.30 -6.24
N GLU A 118 8.27 -4.87 -5.72
CA GLU A 118 7.69 -3.56 -6.00
C GLU A 118 8.08 -2.57 -4.90
N PRO A 119 8.84 -1.50 -5.23
CA PRO A 119 9.28 -0.52 -4.22
C PRO A 119 8.24 0.58 -3.99
N ASP A 120 7.01 0.21 -3.58
CA ASP A 120 5.91 1.17 -3.40
C ASP A 120 5.66 1.56 -1.94
N GLY A 121 6.22 0.81 -1.00
CA GLY A 121 6.02 0.99 0.43
C GLY A 121 4.63 0.55 0.94
N MET A 122 3.60 0.45 0.10
CA MET A 122 2.27 -0.01 0.53
C MET A 122 2.22 -1.52 0.76
N LEU A 123 2.77 -2.29 -0.17
CA LEU A 123 2.87 -3.74 -0.04
C LEU A 123 3.91 -4.14 1.00
N GLY A 124 4.84 -3.24 1.32
CA GLY A 124 5.93 -3.51 2.27
C GLY A 124 6.97 -4.50 1.74
N HIS A 125 7.04 -4.69 0.41
CA HIS A 125 8.03 -5.58 -0.19
C HIS A 125 9.42 -4.95 -0.21
N ALA A 126 9.53 -3.72 -0.66
CA ALA A 126 10.79 -2.99 -0.73
C ALA A 126 10.56 -1.48 -0.57
N TYR A 127 11.61 -0.79 -0.15
CA TYR A 127 11.61 0.64 0.08
C TYR A 127 12.82 1.27 -0.57
N LEU A 128 12.63 2.42 -1.23
CA LEU A 128 13.70 3.28 -1.70
C LEU A 128 13.90 4.38 -0.66
N ILE A 129 15.08 4.44 -0.06
CA ILE A 129 15.37 5.39 1.01
C ILE A 129 16.55 6.26 0.60
N PRO A 130 16.40 7.62 0.62
CA PRO A 130 17.50 8.53 0.40
C PRO A 130 18.40 8.56 1.64
N PHE A 131 19.68 8.33 1.45
CA PHE A 131 20.70 8.34 2.50
C PHE A 131 21.78 9.36 2.19
N LYS A 132 22.07 10.27 3.12
CA LYS A 132 23.17 11.24 3.00
C LYS A 132 24.49 10.60 3.36
N ASN A 133 25.33 10.37 2.37
CA ASN A 133 26.69 9.91 2.57
C ASN A 133 27.60 11.09 2.93
N LYS A 134 27.91 11.24 4.21
CA LYS A 134 28.75 12.35 4.71
C LYS A 134 30.17 12.32 4.15
N SER A 135 30.72 11.15 3.92
CA SER A 135 32.09 10.97 3.40
C SER A 135 32.24 11.44 1.98
N LYS A 136 31.20 11.26 1.15
CA LYS A 136 31.20 11.65 -0.27
C LYS A 136 30.50 12.99 -0.52
N GLY A 137 29.78 13.54 0.48
CA GLY A 137 29.01 14.78 0.34
C GLY A 137 27.80 14.67 -0.59
N VAL A 138 27.34 13.44 -0.91
CA VAL A 138 26.24 13.18 -1.86
C VAL A 138 25.11 12.41 -1.17
N THR A 139 23.91 12.52 -1.72
CA THR A 139 22.78 11.69 -1.33
C THR A 139 22.72 10.47 -2.24
N GLU A 140 22.71 9.29 -1.65
CA GLU A 140 22.64 8.00 -2.35
C GLU A 140 21.29 7.35 -2.06
N CYS A 141 20.75 6.60 -3.02
CA CYS A 141 19.55 5.80 -2.80
C CYS A 141 19.95 4.42 -2.28
N GLN A 142 19.23 3.91 -1.29
CA GLN A 142 19.39 2.55 -0.78
C GLN A 142 18.08 1.79 -0.96
N LEU A 143 18.18 0.53 -1.40
CA LEU A 143 17.07 -0.41 -1.46
C LEU A 143 17.03 -1.19 -0.15
N ILE A 144 15.92 -1.08 0.58
CA ILE A 144 15.67 -1.86 1.79
C ILE A 144 14.54 -2.83 1.51
N ILE A 145 14.79 -4.12 1.69
CA ILE A 145 13.77 -5.16 1.55
C ILE A 145 13.03 -5.29 2.87
N GLY A 146 11.71 -5.15 2.84
CA GLY A 146 10.85 -5.37 4.00
C GLY A 146 10.63 -6.85 4.28
N TYR A 147 10.16 -7.19 5.49
CA TYR A 147 9.91 -8.59 5.86
C TYR A 147 8.93 -9.29 4.90
N LYS A 148 7.92 -8.57 4.40
CA LYS A 148 6.98 -9.09 3.38
C LYS A 148 7.67 -9.37 2.05
N GLY A 149 8.72 -8.61 1.72
CA GLY A 149 9.57 -8.86 0.56
C GLY A 149 10.35 -10.16 0.72
N PHE A 150 10.96 -10.40 1.89
CA PHE A 150 11.63 -11.67 2.18
C PHE A 150 10.67 -12.86 2.14
N LEU A 151 9.46 -12.73 2.69
CA LEU A 151 8.43 -13.77 2.60
C LEU A 151 8.04 -14.06 1.14
N LYS A 152 7.94 -13.01 0.31
CA LYS A 152 7.66 -13.17 -1.11
C LYS A 152 8.79 -13.91 -1.82
N LEU A 153 10.05 -13.51 -1.59
CA LEU A 153 11.22 -14.17 -2.17
C LEU A 153 11.32 -15.65 -1.75
N ALA A 154 11.10 -15.94 -0.46
CA ALA A 154 11.08 -17.31 0.04
C ALA A 154 10.00 -18.17 -0.64
N ARG A 155 8.80 -17.64 -0.84
CA ARG A 155 7.75 -18.35 -1.57
C ARG A 155 8.06 -18.52 -3.05
N GLN A 156 8.74 -17.54 -3.66
CA GLN A 156 9.14 -17.63 -5.08
C GLN A 156 10.21 -18.68 -5.35
N SER A 157 11.03 -19.06 -4.33
CA SER A 157 12.01 -20.13 -4.49
C SER A 157 11.36 -21.51 -4.74
N GLY A 158 10.11 -21.69 -4.34
CA GLY A 158 9.42 -22.98 -4.43
C GLY A 158 9.86 -24.03 -3.39
N GLU A 159 10.86 -23.70 -2.57
CA GLU A 159 11.41 -24.59 -1.53
C GLU A 159 10.65 -24.48 -0.20
N VAL A 160 9.91 -23.39 -0.02
CA VAL A 160 9.21 -23.08 1.24
C VAL A 160 7.70 -23.14 1.01
N SER A 161 7.04 -24.09 1.66
CA SER A 161 5.56 -24.24 1.58
C SER A 161 4.83 -23.28 2.50
N SER A 162 5.29 -23.08 3.75
CA SER A 162 4.72 -22.15 4.71
C SER A 162 5.81 -21.51 5.57
N ILE A 163 5.56 -20.27 5.98
CA ILE A 163 6.36 -19.55 6.97
C ILE A 163 5.39 -18.97 7.96
N GLU A 164 5.49 -19.40 9.20
CA GLU A 164 4.63 -18.97 10.28
C GLU A 164 5.48 -18.53 11.47
N ALA A 165 5.02 -17.54 12.20
CA ALA A 165 5.68 -17.05 13.40
C ALA A 165 4.66 -17.02 14.53
N PHE A 166 4.99 -17.67 15.64
CA PHE A 166 4.16 -17.70 16.83
C PHE A 166 4.92 -17.09 18.00
N VAL A 167 4.19 -16.40 18.85
CA VAL A 167 4.74 -15.87 20.11
C VAL A 167 4.55 -16.92 21.18
N GLY A 168 5.64 -17.37 21.79
CA GLY A 168 5.59 -18.28 22.94
C GLY A 168 5.52 -17.49 24.23
N HIS A 169 4.58 -17.84 25.12
CA HIS A 169 4.44 -17.26 26.44
C HIS A 169 5.00 -18.20 27.52
N ALA A 170 5.34 -17.66 28.68
CA ALA A 170 5.97 -18.41 29.77
C ALA A 170 5.15 -19.61 30.28
N LYS A 171 3.82 -19.58 30.11
CA LYS A 171 2.90 -20.66 30.53
C LYS A 171 2.61 -21.67 29.41
N ASP A 172 3.10 -21.44 28.20
CA ASP A 172 2.90 -22.35 27.09
C ASP A 172 3.73 -23.61 27.28
N LYS A 173 3.21 -24.72 26.78
CA LYS A 173 3.98 -25.95 26.72
C LYS A 173 4.84 -25.92 25.47
N PHE A 174 6.15 -25.90 25.64
CA PHE A 174 7.12 -25.80 24.58
C PHE A 174 8.15 -26.94 24.71
N ASP A 175 8.28 -27.74 23.66
CA ASP A 175 9.23 -28.86 23.60
C ASP A 175 9.98 -28.80 22.26
N VAL A 176 11.29 -28.84 22.32
CA VAL A 176 12.19 -28.81 21.16
C VAL A 176 13.14 -29.97 21.22
N ALA A 177 13.11 -30.82 20.21
CA ALA A 177 14.08 -31.90 20.05
C ALA A 177 14.87 -31.67 18.76
N TYR A 178 16.19 -31.81 18.86
CA TYR A 178 17.12 -31.78 17.74
C TYR A 178 17.64 -33.19 17.46
N GLY A 179 18.15 -33.42 16.27
CA GLY A 179 18.72 -34.69 15.85
C GLY A 179 17.94 -35.33 14.73
N MET A 180 17.93 -36.68 14.68
CA MET A 180 17.24 -37.41 13.59
C MET A 180 15.74 -37.29 13.66
N ASP A 181 15.15 -37.12 14.87
CA ASP A 181 13.72 -36.89 15.10
C ASP A 181 13.47 -35.43 15.52
N ALA A 182 13.98 -34.50 14.72
CA ALA A 182 13.81 -33.07 15.01
C ALA A 182 12.32 -32.69 15.04
N ARG A 183 11.86 -32.17 16.16
CA ARG A 183 10.47 -31.72 16.34
C ARG A 183 10.38 -30.45 17.16
N LEU A 184 9.38 -29.67 16.85
CA LEU A 184 8.99 -28.49 17.59
C LEU A 184 7.51 -28.64 17.98
N LEU A 185 7.23 -28.67 19.29
CA LEU A 185 5.87 -28.70 19.82
C LEU A 185 5.63 -27.41 20.60
N HIS A 186 4.65 -26.62 20.17
CA HIS A 186 4.18 -25.44 20.87
C HIS A 186 2.67 -25.58 21.11
N VAL A 187 2.26 -25.66 22.35
CA VAL A 187 0.86 -25.71 22.77
C VAL A 187 0.57 -24.47 23.61
N PRO A 188 -0.18 -23.50 23.07
CA PRO A 188 -0.55 -22.29 23.82
C PRO A 188 -1.34 -22.64 25.07
N ALA A 189 -1.09 -21.93 26.17
CA ALA A 189 -1.88 -22.05 27.38
C ALA A 189 -3.29 -21.51 27.16
N TYR A 190 -4.28 -22.20 27.75
CA TYR A 190 -5.66 -21.74 27.70
C TYR A 190 -6.20 -21.54 29.16
N PRO A 191 -6.85 -20.42 29.46
CA PRO A 191 -7.15 -19.28 28.60
C PRO A 191 -5.88 -18.52 28.16
N PRO A 192 -5.93 -17.82 27.00
CA PRO A 192 -4.82 -16.99 26.58
C PRO A 192 -4.56 -15.92 27.64
N ILE A 193 -3.28 -15.66 27.91
CA ILE A 193 -2.88 -14.68 28.92
C ILE A 193 -3.30 -13.31 28.43
N ASP A 194 -4.04 -12.55 29.27
CA ASP A 194 -4.40 -11.17 28.98
C ASP A 194 -3.13 -10.34 28.67
N PRO A 195 -3.14 -9.54 27.58
CA PRO A 195 -1.98 -8.73 27.21
C PRO A 195 -1.56 -7.71 28.27
N GLU A 196 -2.42 -7.40 29.24
CA GLU A 196 -2.11 -6.48 30.36
C GLU A 196 -1.30 -7.17 31.50
N ASN A 197 -1.33 -8.49 31.60
CA ASN A 197 -0.61 -9.26 32.63
C ASN A 197 0.37 -10.29 32.04
N GLY A 198 0.60 -10.23 30.75
CA GLY A 198 1.35 -11.22 30.01
C GLY A 198 2.85 -11.00 30.03
N VAL A 199 3.51 -11.31 31.13
CA VAL A 199 4.94 -11.63 31.16
C VAL A 199 5.11 -13.03 31.72
#